data_738639c078d24875028bbe567512ae2c
#
_entry.id   738639c078d24875028bbe567512ae2c
#
_cell.length_a   1.000
_cell.length_b   1.000
_cell.length_c   1.000
_cell.angle_alpha   90.00
_cell.angle_beta   90.00
_cell.angle_gamma   90.00
#
_symmetry.space_group_name_H-M   'P 1'
#
loop_
_entity.id
_entity.type
_entity.pdbx_description
1 polymer ?
#
loop_
_entity_poly.entity_id
_entity_poly.type
_entity_poly.pdbx_seq_one_letter_code
_entity_poly.pdbx_strand_id
1 'polypeptide(L)'
;DIIALDTGTTALCLAEAIVRSDLRDLRIVSPDFSSMVVLEEREDFELVLIGGQVRHGYHFSCGDMATSQLNLFHADKCFISPGAIDLKEGLTPPSVRTSYLKAKLMDIAHETILISDSTKYGTVCFNRFASLDEVSHIVVDNELDPEVLVQLESTGRDVLLA
;
A
#
# COMPACT_ATOMS: atom_id res chain seq x y z
N ASP A 1 -13.77 -1.43 -9.85
CA ASP A 1 -12.61 -0.58 -9.55
C ASP A 1 -11.31 -1.28 -9.94
N ILE A 2 -10.30 -0.47 -10.26
CA ILE A 2 -8.93 -0.92 -10.52
C ILE A 2 -8.09 -0.56 -9.30
N ILE A 3 -7.44 -1.56 -8.70
CA ILE A 3 -6.70 -1.43 -7.44
C ILE A 3 -5.22 -1.70 -7.69
N ALA A 4 -4.36 -0.78 -7.26
CA ALA A 4 -2.95 -1.01 -7.07
C ALA A 4 -2.72 -1.41 -5.59
N LEU A 5 -2.26 -2.63 -5.35
CA LEU A 5 -2.05 -3.16 -4.00
C LEU A 5 -0.56 -3.27 -3.71
N ASP A 6 -0.14 -2.66 -2.62
CA ASP A 6 1.25 -2.71 -2.13
C ASP A 6 1.60 -4.10 -1.56
N THR A 7 2.73 -4.20 -0.91
CA THR A 7 3.33 -5.42 -0.37
C THR A 7 3.29 -5.46 1.15
N GLY A 8 3.34 -6.66 1.71
CA GLY A 8 3.51 -6.87 3.14
C GLY A 8 2.26 -7.35 3.86
N THR A 9 2.39 -7.53 5.17
CA THR A 9 1.36 -8.18 6.00
C THR A 9 0.03 -7.43 6.03
N THR A 10 0.05 -6.11 6.10
CA THR A 10 -1.19 -5.29 6.08
C THR A 10 -1.89 -5.39 4.72
N ALA A 11 -1.14 -5.39 3.61
CA ALA A 11 -1.70 -5.59 2.28
C ALA A 11 -2.30 -7.00 2.12
N LEU A 12 -1.65 -8.02 2.69
CA LEU A 12 -2.17 -9.38 2.71
C LEU A 12 -3.48 -9.47 3.50
N CYS A 13 -3.57 -8.85 4.68
CA CYS A 13 -4.83 -8.78 5.45
C CYS A 13 -5.95 -8.12 4.65
N LEU A 14 -5.63 -7.05 3.90
CA LEU A 14 -6.61 -6.41 3.02
C LEU A 14 -7.04 -7.35 1.88
N ALA A 15 -6.12 -8.08 1.25
CA ALA A 15 -6.42 -9.07 0.23
C ALA A 15 -7.38 -10.16 0.75
N GLU A 16 -7.14 -10.68 1.96
CA GLU A 16 -8.02 -11.63 2.63
C GLU A 16 -9.42 -11.04 2.91
N ALA A 17 -9.49 -9.79 3.32
CA ALA A 17 -10.78 -9.11 3.52
C ALA A 17 -11.53 -8.90 2.21
N ILE A 18 -10.84 -8.54 1.13
CA ILE A 18 -11.42 -8.40 -0.21
C ILE A 18 -12.02 -9.72 -0.70
N VAL A 19 -11.32 -10.84 -0.53
CA VAL A 19 -11.84 -12.17 -0.92
C VAL A 19 -13.15 -12.51 -0.20
N ARG A 20 -13.25 -12.16 1.09
CA ARG A 20 -14.46 -12.42 1.92
C ARG A 20 -15.58 -11.42 1.69
N SER A 21 -15.34 -10.35 0.96
CA SER A 21 -16.32 -9.28 0.72
C SER A 21 -17.29 -9.61 -0.42
N ASP A 22 -18.34 -8.79 -0.55
CA ASP A 22 -19.29 -8.85 -1.65
C ASP A 22 -18.85 -8.06 -2.89
N LEU A 23 -17.62 -7.53 -2.89
CA LEU A 23 -17.04 -6.83 -4.04
C LEU A 23 -16.95 -7.76 -5.24
N ARG A 24 -17.16 -7.23 -6.45
CA ARG A 24 -17.19 -7.99 -7.70
C ARG A 24 -16.37 -7.29 -8.79
N ASP A 25 -15.92 -8.09 -9.76
CA ASP A 25 -15.29 -7.59 -10.98
C ASP A 25 -14.14 -6.60 -10.72
N LEU A 26 -13.31 -6.88 -9.71
CA LEU A 26 -12.14 -6.07 -9.42
C LEU A 26 -11.00 -6.41 -10.38
N ARG A 27 -10.23 -5.37 -10.74
CA ARG A 27 -8.92 -5.50 -11.38
C ARG A 27 -7.87 -5.12 -10.37
N ILE A 28 -6.89 -6.00 -10.13
CA ILE A 28 -5.89 -5.78 -9.09
C ILE A 28 -4.50 -5.99 -9.68
N VAL A 29 -3.66 -4.96 -9.55
CA VAL A 29 -2.24 -5.03 -9.89
C VAL A 29 -1.42 -4.98 -8.61
N SER A 30 -0.50 -5.94 -8.42
CA SER A 30 0.37 -6.00 -7.24
C SER A 30 1.69 -6.69 -7.55
N PRO A 31 2.79 -6.28 -6.93
CA PRO A 31 4.04 -7.03 -6.91
C PRO A 31 4.11 -8.13 -5.84
N ASP A 32 3.09 -8.28 -4.98
CA ASP A 32 3.08 -9.19 -3.81
C ASP A 32 2.51 -10.56 -4.17
N PHE A 33 3.34 -11.61 -4.03
CA PHE A 33 2.94 -12.98 -4.37
C PHE A 33 1.92 -13.53 -3.38
N SER A 34 2.06 -13.22 -2.10
CA SER A 34 1.18 -13.75 -1.05
C SER A 34 -0.24 -13.22 -1.21
N SER A 35 -0.38 -11.93 -1.44
CA SER A 35 -1.68 -11.30 -1.70
C SER A 35 -2.32 -11.85 -2.97
N MET A 36 -1.53 -12.08 -4.04
CA MET A 36 -2.05 -12.61 -5.30
C MET A 36 -2.54 -14.05 -5.17
N VAL A 37 -1.85 -14.89 -4.40
CA VAL A 37 -2.30 -16.28 -4.13
C VAL A 37 -3.64 -16.30 -3.39
N VAL A 38 -3.87 -15.36 -2.48
CA VAL A 38 -5.17 -15.26 -1.78
C VAL A 38 -6.25 -14.73 -2.72
N LEU A 39 -5.95 -13.71 -3.52
CA LEU A 39 -6.92 -13.09 -4.42
C LEU A 39 -7.36 -14.02 -5.57
N GLU A 40 -6.51 -14.97 -6.00
CA GLU A 40 -6.84 -15.92 -7.08
C GLU A 40 -7.97 -16.90 -6.72
N GLU A 41 -8.38 -16.98 -5.45
CA GLU A 41 -9.59 -17.72 -5.05
C GLU A 41 -10.88 -17.14 -5.66
N ARG A 42 -10.83 -15.89 -6.14
CA ARG A 42 -11.96 -15.18 -6.76
C ARG A 42 -11.82 -15.18 -8.29
N GLU A 43 -12.58 -16.06 -8.94
CA GLU A 43 -12.59 -16.21 -10.41
C GLU A 43 -13.13 -14.97 -11.15
N ASP A 44 -13.89 -14.12 -10.46
CA ASP A 44 -14.43 -12.87 -11.01
C ASP A 44 -13.45 -11.69 -10.98
N PHE A 45 -12.25 -11.88 -10.42
CA PHE A 45 -11.21 -10.84 -10.39
C PHE A 45 -10.23 -10.98 -11.55
N GLU A 46 -9.82 -9.85 -12.12
CA GLU A 46 -8.70 -9.79 -13.07
C GLU A 46 -7.42 -9.41 -12.33
N LEU A 47 -6.47 -10.33 -12.25
CA LEU A 47 -5.26 -10.18 -11.44
C LEU A 47 -4.02 -10.02 -12.32
N VAL A 48 -3.21 -9.01 -12.01
CA VAL A 48 -1.93 -8.75 -12.65
C VAL A 48 -0.81 -8.78 -11.63
N LEU A 49 -0.02 -9.85 -11.64
CA LEU A 49 1.19 -9.94 -10.83
C LEU A 49 2.35 -9.23 -11.54
N ILE A 50 2.89 -8.19 -10.92
CA ILE A 50 4.06 -7.47 -11.41
C ILE A 50 5.31 -8.33 -11.20
N GLY A 51 5.96 -8.67 -12.28
CA GLY A 51 7.21 -9.45 -12.27
C GLY A 51 8.44 -8.59 -11.97
N GLY A 52 9.55 -9.24 -11.65
CA GLY A 52 10.80 -8.55 -11.39
C GLY A 52 11.76 -9.37 -10.53
N GLN A 53 12.70 -8.68 -9.86
CA GLN A 53 13.63 -9.30 -8.94
C GLN A 53 12.95 -9.64 -7.62
N VAL A 54 12.96 -10.90 -7.22
CA VAL A 54 12.33 -11.35 -5.97
C VAL A 54 13.10 -10.83 -4.76
N ARG A 55 12.39 -10.24 -3.81
CA ARG A 55 12.95 -9.92 -2.50
C ARG A 55 12.79 -11.12 -1.57
N HIS A 56 13.88 -11.80 -1.32
CA HIS A 56 13.89 -12.98 -0.46
C HIS A 56 13.34 -12.71 0.94
N GLY A 57 12.46 -13.60 1.41
CA GLY A 57 11.83 -13.51 2.75
C GLY A 57 10.64 -12.54 2.84
N TYR A 58 10.32 -11.80 1.77
CA TYR A 58 9.26 -10.80 1.77
C TYR A 58 8.14 -11.07 0.75
N HIS A 59 8.31 -12.08 -0.11
CA HIS A 59 7.30 -12.57 -1.05
C HIS A 59 6.78 -11.53 -2.06
N PHE A 60 7.63 -10.62 -2.52
CA PHE A 60 7.28 -9.67 -3.57
C PHE A 60 8.42 -9.43 -4.57
N SER A 61 8.07 -8.91 -5.73
CA SER A 61 9.01 -8.47 -6.76
C SER A 61 9.33 -6.99 -6.63
N CYS A 62 10.55 -6.60 -7.00
CA CYS A 62 11.02 -5.22 -6.98
C CYS A 62 12.07 -4.97 -8.08
N GLY A 63 12.65 -3.77 -8.08
CA GLY A 63 13.68 -3.34 -9.01
C GLY A 63 13.09 -2.74 -10.30
N ASP A 64 13.97 -2.35 -11.22
CA ASP A 64 13.62 -1.57 -12.41
C ASP A 64 12.59 -2.25 -13.31
N MET A 65 12.67 -3.59 -13.43
CA MET A 65 11.69 -4.36 -14.22
C MET A 65 10.29 -4.24 -13.62
N ALA A 66 10.16 -4.39 -12.30
CA ALA A 66 8.87 -4.25 -11.61
C ALA A 66 8.32 -2.83 -11.75
N THR A 67 9.15 -1.84 -11.47
CA THR A 67 8.76 -0.42 -11.54
C THR A 67 8.36 0.00 -12.96
N SER A 68 9.10 -0.48 -13.98
CA SER A 68 8.80 -0.15 -15.38
C SER A 68 7.47 -0.73 -15.87
N GLN A 69 7.09 -1.94 -15.43
CA GLN A 69 5.82 -2.54 -15.80
C GLN A 69 4.62 -1.72 -15.31
N LEU A 70 4.74 -1.07 -14.14
CA LEU A 70 3.68 -0.23 -13.58
C LEU A 70 3.30 0.95 -14.49
N ASN A 71 4.19 1.41 -15.39
CA ASN A 71 3.85 2.46 -16.36
C ASN A 71 2.76 2.05 -17.36
N LEU A 72 2.42 0.78 -17.46
CA LEU A 72 1.39 0.27 -18.37
C LEU A 72 -0.02 0.35 -17.76
N PHE A 73 -0.14 0.69 -16.48
CA PHE A 73 -1.39 0.61 -15.74
C PHE A 73 -1.84 1.98 -15.22
N HIS A 74 -3.14 2.11 -15.05
CA HIS A 74 -3.78 3.17 -14.28
C HIS A 74 -4.70 2.49 -13.27
N ALA A 75 -4.73 2.99 -12.05
CA ALA A 75 -5.59 2.50 -10.99
C ALA A 75 -6.52 3.60 -10.47
N ASP A 76 -7.69 3.20 -10.00
CA ASP A 76 -8.58 4.12 -9.29
C ASP A 76 -8.02 4.40 -7.89
N LYS A 77 -7.55 3.34 -7.22
CA LYS A 77 -7.07 3.38 -5.84
C LYS A 77 -5.75 2.64 -5.68
N CYS A 78 -4.84 3.23 -4.90
CA CYS A 78 -3.64 2.55 -4.41
C CYS A 78 -3.78 2.33 -2.90
N PHE A 79 -3.62 1.10 -2.45
CA PHE A 79 -3.47 0.79 -1.03
C PHE A 79 -2.00 0.62 -0.71
N ILE A 80 -1.45 1.56 0.08
CA ILE A 80 -0.02 1.65 0.38
C ILE A 80 0.25 1.35 1.87
N SER A 81 1.23 0.49 2.14
CA SER A 81 1.63 0.11 3.50
C SER A 81 3.13 0.43 3.71
N PRO A 82 3.48 1.54 4.35
CA PRO A 82 4.86 1.94 4.58
C PRO A 82 5.53 1.11 5.69
N GLY A 83 6.86 1.17 5.75
CA GLY A 83 7.62 0.59 6.85
C GLY A 83 7.56 1.43 8.12
N ALA A 84 7.47 2.76 7.96
CA ALA A 84 7.34 3.71 9.05
C ALA A 84 6.67 5.00 8.57
N ILE A 85 6.01 5.71 9.48
CA ILE A 85 5.22 6.91 9.22
C ILE A 85 5.64 7.98 10.23
N ASP A 86 6.03 9.12 9.72
CA ASP A 86 6.26 10.32 10.51
C ASP A 86 5.48 11.50 9.90
N LEU A 87 4.85 12.30 10.74
CA LEU A 87 3.96 13.37 10.26
C LEU A 87 4.71 14.47 9.51
N LYS A 88 5.99 14.64 9.78
CA LYS A 88 6.85 15.63 9.14
C LYS A 88 7.69 15.01 8.01
N GLU A 89 8.31 13.86 8.28
CA GLU A 89 9.22 13.21 7.34
C GLU A 89 8.46 12.36 6.30
N GLY A 90 7.19 12.03 6.53
CA GLY A 90 6.33 11.30 5.59
C GLY A 90 6.46 9.79 5.69
N LEU A 91 6.24 9.11 4.56
CA LEU A 91 6.20 7.67 4.43
C LEU A 91 7.57 7.12 4.04
N THR A 92 8.10 6.23 4.88
CA THR A 92 9.46 5.74 4.73
C THR A 92 9.51 4.21 4.70
N PRO A 93 10.19 3.59 3.72
CA PRO A 93 10.43 2.16 3.67
C PRO A 93 11.85 1.83 4.14
N PRO A 94 12.14 0.59 4.50
CA PRO A 94 13.46 0.18 4.95
C PRO A 94 14.52 0.08 3.83
N SER A 95 14.14 0.27 2.57
CA SER A 95 15.02 0.03 1.42
C SER A 95 14.71 0.99 0.26
N VAL A 96 15.77 1.50 -0.38
CA VAL A 96 15.67 2.37 -1.57
C VAL A 96 14.91 1.71 -2.73
N ARG A 97 15.12 0.42 -2.97
CA ARG A 97 14.40 -0.30 -4.04
C ARG A 97 12.90 -0.35 -3.80
N THR A 98 12.48 -0.52 -2.55
CA THR A 98 11.07 -0.46 -2.17
C THR A 98 10.50 0.94 -2.25
N SER A 99 11.30 1.99 -2.07
CA SER A 99 10.85 3.37 -2.27
C SER A 99 10.35 3.61 -3.69
N TYR A 100 11.16 3.26 -4.68
CA TYR A 100 10.79 3.47 -6.08
C TYR A 100 9.53 2.68 -6.47
N LEU A 101 9.42 1.46 -5.99
CA LEU A 101 8.24 0.63 -6.24
C LEU A 101 6.98 1.24 -5.62
N LYS A 102 7.05 1.64 -4.35
CA LYS A 102 5.92 2.24 -3.62
C LYS A 102 5.51 3.60 -4.20
N ALA A 103 6.47 4.46 -4.48
CA ALA A 103 6.19 5.73 -5.16
C ALA A 103 5.49 5.50 -6.51
N LYS A 104 5.92 4.49 -7.26
CA LYS A 104 5.32 4.18 -8.57
C LYS A 104 3.91 3.59 -8.45
N LEU A 105 3.62 2.78 -7.44
CA LEU A 105 2.26 2.31 -7.16
C LEU A 105 1.31 3.47 -6.86
N MET A 106 1.76 4.48 -6.11
CA MET A 106 0.99 5.70 -5.86
C MET A 106 0.79 6.53 -7.15
N ASP A 107 1.85 6.70 -7.94
CA ASP A 107 1.84 7.52 -9.17
C ASP A 107 0.84 7.04 -10.23
N ILE A 108 0.54 5.75 -10.29
CA ILE A 108 -0.42 5.18 -11.24
C ILE A 108 -1.87 5.28 -10.78
N ALA A 109 -2.14 5.73 -9.56
CA ALA A 109 -3.48 5.76 -8.96
C ALA A 109 -4.03 7.17 -8.83
N HIS A 110 -5.36 7.30 -8.89
CA HIS A 110 -6.06 8.56 -8.65
C HIS A 110 -6.15 8.90 -7.16
N GLU A 111 -6.34 7.89 -6.32
CA GLU A 111 -6.43 8.04 -4.87
C GLU A 111 -5.44 7.10 -4.18
N THR A 112 -4.78 7.59 -3.15
CA THR A 112 -3.90 6.78 -2.30
C THR A 112 -4.51 6.61 -0.93
N ILE A 113 -4.69 5.37 -0.53
CA ILE A 113 -5.17 4.96 0.79
C ILE A 113 -3.99 4.37 1.56
N LEU A 114 -3.58 5.04 2.63
CA LEU A 114 -2.58 4.54 3.56
C LEU A 114 -3.22 3.51 4.47
N ILE A 115 -2.69 2.30 4.50
CA ILE A 115 -3.11 1.23 5.41
C ILE A 115 -1.95 0.87 6.33
N SER A 116 -2.15 0.91 7.63
CA SER A 116 -1.06 0.67 8.59
C SER A 116 -1.59 0.22 9.95
N ASP A 117 -0.70 -0.35 10.74
CA ASP A 117 -0.89 -0.48 12.18
C ASP A 117 -0.28 0.72 12.94
N SER A 118 -0.75 0.95 14.16
CA SER A 118 -0.34 2.05 15.03
C SER A 118 1.15 2.05 15.36
N THR A 119 1.81 0.88 15.34
CA THR A 119 3.24 0.75 15.66
C THR A 119 4.16 1.41 14.62
N LYS A 120 3.65 1.75 13.45
CA LYS A 120 4.41 2.39 12.36
C LYS A 120 4.60 3.89 12.56
N TYR A 121 3.83 4.52 13.44
CA TYR A 121 3.87 5.97 13.65
C TYR A 121 5.02 6.40 14.57
N GLY A 122 5.53 7.61 14.33
CA GLY A 122 6.60 8.20 15.12
C GLY A 122 7.99 7.63 14.87
N THR A 123 8.17 6.87 13.80
CA THR A 123 9.46 6.31 13.38
C THR A 123 9.80 6.69 11.94
N VAL A 124 11.08 6.70 11.61
CA VAL A 124 11.59 7.05 10.28
C VAL A 124 12.60 6.00 9.84
N CYS A 125 12.42 5.47 8.63
CA CYS A 125 13.41 4.61 7.99
C CYS A 125 14.42 5.44 7.17
N PHE A 126 15.38 4.74 6.55
CA PHE A 126 16.53 5.34 5.87
C PHE A 126 16.17 6.34 4.76
N ASN A 127 15.07 6.13 4.03
CA ASN A 127 14.69 7.00 2.92
C ASN A 127 13.18 7.19 2.84
N ARG A 128 12.76 8.31 2.25
CA ARG A 128 11.35 8.66 2.03
C ARG A 128 10.93 8.29 0.61
N PHE A 129 9.68 7.85 0.43
CA PHE A 129 9.10 7.64 -0.89
C PHE A 129 7.90 8.55 -1.18
N ALA A 130 7.24 9.07 -0.15
CA ALA A 130 6.14 10.02 -0.29
C ALA A 130 6.03 10.91 0.94
N SER A 131 5.43 12.08 0.77
CA SER A 131 4.96 12.90 1.89
C SER A 131 3.56 12.44 2.32
N LEU A 132 3.16 12.79 3.53
CA LEU A 132 1.81 12.49 3.98
C LEU A 132 0.76 13.25 3.15
N ASP A 133 1.15 14.37 2.53
CA ASP A 133 0.28 15.19 1.66
C ASP A 133 -0.16 14.47 0.38
N GLU A 134 0.53 13.43 -0.04
CA GLU A 134 0.21 12.61 -1.21
C GLU A 134 -0.80 11.50 -0.92
N VAL A 135 -1.24 11.38 0.36
CA VAL A 135 -2.23 10.40 0.82
C VAL A 135 -3.62 11.03 0.88
N SER A 136 -4.63 10.36 0.33
CA SER A 136 -6.02 10.81 0.34
C SER A 136 -6.75 10.39 1.62
N HIS A 137 -6.60 9.13 2.03
CA HIS A 137 -7.27 8.51 3.17
C HIS A 137 -6.28 7.70 4.00
N ILE A 138 -6.55 7.58 5.29
CA ILE A 138 -5.73 6.82 6.24
C ILE A 138 -6.61 5.80 6.95
N VAL A 139 -6.19 4.54 6.94
CA VAL A 139 -6.81 3.46 7.73
C VAL A 139 -5.76 2.94 8.71
N VAL A 140 -6.08 2.96 9.98
CA VAL A 140 -5.19 2.51 11.06
C VAL A 140 -6.00 1.82 12.15
N ASP A 141 -5.35 0.94 12.92
CA ASP A 141 -5.99 0.27 14.04
C ASP A 141 -6.35 1.20 15.20
N ASN A 142 -7.18 0.71 16.12
CA ASN A 142 -7.68 1.45 17.28
C ASN A 142 -6.63 1.72 18.37
N GLU A 143 -5.40 1.24 18.22
CA GLU A 143 -4.32 1.39 19.20
C GLU A 143 -3.46 2.63 18.91
N LEU A 144 -3.82 3.43 17.91
CA LEU A 144 -3.10 4.67 17.59
C LEU A 144 -3.16 5.65 18.76
N ASP A 145 -2.00 6.25 19.08
CA ASP A 145 -1.91 7.29 20.09
C ASP A 145 -2.90 8.43 19.81
N PRO A 146 -3.75 8.83 20.77
CA PRO A 146 -4.74 9.87 20.57
C PRO A 146 -4.16 11.23 20.15
N GLU A 147 -2.93 11.56 20.57
CA GLU A 147 -2.26 12.79 20.14
C GLU A 147 -1.87 12.74 18.66
N VAL A 148 -1.43 11.57 18.20
CA VAL A 148 -1.11 11.34 16.77
C VAL A 148 -2.39 11.37 15.94
N LEU A 149 -3.48 10.79 16.42
CA LEU A 149 -4.77 10.83 15.74
C LEU A 149 -5.25 12.28 15.54
N VAL A 150 -5.24 13.10 16.59
CA VAL A 150 -5.62 14.52 16.50
C VAL A 150 -4.75 15.27 15.47
N GLN A 151 -3.45 14.98 15.44
CA GLN A 151 -2.56 15.60 14.46
C GLN A 151 -2.87 15.15 13.03
N LEU A 152 -3.17 13.87 12.80
CA LEU A 152 -3.58 13.35 11.50
C LEU A 152 -4.89 14.00 11.02
N GLU A 153 -5.91 14.07 11.87
CA GLU A 153 -7.19 14.70 11.56
C GLU A 153 -7.02 16.20 11.25
N SER A 154 -6.09 16.87 11.93
CA SER A 154 -5.78 18.30 11.68
C SER A 154 -5.20 18.55 10.28
N THR A 155 -4.69 17.53 9.62
CA THR A 155 -4.22 17.62 8.23
C THR A 155 -5.35 17.70 7.20
N GLY A 156 -6.61 17.53 7.63
CA GLY A 156 -7.80 17.53 6.78
C GLY A 156 -8.01 16.23 5.98
N ARG A 157 -7.29 15.16 6.34
CA ARG A 157 -7.45 13.83 5.73
C ARG A 157 -8.49 13.03 6.48
N ASP A 158 -9.13 12.15 5.72
CA ASP A 158 -10.10 11.20 6.26
C ASP A 158 -9.34 10.07 6.98
N VAL A 159 -9.54 9.95 8.28
CA VAL A 159 -8.89 8.92 9.11
C VAL A 159 -9.94 7.93 9.59
N LEU A 160 -9.81 6.68 9.21
CA LEU A 160 -10.65 5.58 9.62
C LEU A 160 -9.90 4.70 10.63
N LEU A 161 -10.50 4.52 11.81
CA LEU A 161 -10.03 3.55 12.80
C LEU A 161 -10.72 2.18 12.53
N ALA A 162 -9.93 1.11 12.41
CA ALA A 162 -10.39 -0.23 12.04
C ALA A 162 -10.10 -1.27 13.13
#